data_b66086b3c04dee23289a9a3f36f38fa1
#
_entry.id   b66086b3c04dee23289a9a3f36f38fa1
#
_cell.length_a   1.000
_cell.length_b   1.000
_cell.length_c   1.000
_cell.angle_alpha   90.00
_cell.angle_beta   90.00
_cell.angle_gamma   90.00
#
_symmetry.space_group_name_H-M   'P 1'
#
loop_
_entity.id
_entity.type
_entity.pdbx_description
1 polymer ?
#
loop_
_entity_poly.entity_id
_entity_poly.type
_entity_poly.pdbx_seq_one_letter_code
_entity_poly.pdbx_strand_id
1 'polypeptide(L)'
;MIKIAITDDHPLVLEGIKNILSEEKNFSVIATFQNGNDTLSGISENQEADILLLDINLPDYNSIDLIGKIKTINPDIKIIMLSVHNEFAVINSVLSEGASGYIQKNAAAAEILDGIHQVYDGKRFLCSQTQNVMKRSTSEDLQKVPKVTRREKEILQLGAKGFTTAEMGEKLFISPHTVESHRKNLIEKFGVKNLATAIKLAVEYGIILE
;
A
#
# COMPACT_ATOMS: atom_id res chain seq x y z
N MET A 1 1.18 21.04 17.60
CA MET A 1 0.27 20.97 16.43
C MET A 1 0.82 19.86 15.53
N ILE A 2 0.04 18.84 15.23
CA ILE A 2 0.45 17.70 14.40
C ILE A 2 0.38 18.10 12.94
N LYS A 3 1.50 18.04 12.23
CA LYS A 3 1.60 18.39 10.81
C LYS A 3 1.31 17.17 9.94
N ILE A 4 0.30 17.25 9.09
CA ILE A 4 -0.22 16.14 8.33
C ILE A 4 -0.09 16.42 6.83
N ALA A 5 0.50 15.48 6.10
CA ALA A 5 0.42 15.42 4.65
C ALA A 5 -0.60 14.34 4.23
N ILE A 6 -1.25 14.51 3.09
CA ILE A 6 -2.26 13.58 2.59
C ILE A 6 -1.95 13.25 1.13
N THR A 7 -1.97 11.98 0.77
CA THR A 7 -1.87 11.52 -0.62
C THR A 7 -3.06 10.64 -0.97
N ASP A 8 -3.86 11.06 -1.95
CA ASP A 8 -4.98 10.31 -2.53
C ASP A 8 -5.25 10.85 -3.93
N ASP A 9 -5.46 9.98 -4.92
CA ASP A 9 -5.73 10.40 -6.30
C ASP A 9 -7.18 10.87 -6.52
N HIS A 10 -8.05 10.71 -5.50
CA HIS A 10 -9.44 11.12 -5.54
C HIS A 10 -9.65 12.48 -4.83
N PRO A 11 -9.93 13.57 -5.56
CA PRO A 11 -10.09 14.91 -4.95
C PRO A 11 -11.17 14.98 -3.87
N LEU A 12 -12.27 14.24 -4.02
CA LEU A 12 -13.34 14.21 -3.01
C LEU A 12 -12.90 13.57 -1.69
N VAL A 13 -12.01 12.59 -1.74
CA VAL A 13 -11.45 11.96 -0.54
C VAL A 13 -10.51 12.95 0.17
N LEU A 14 -9.65 13.64 -0.60
CA LEU A 14 -8.78 14.69 -0.05
C LEU A 14 -9.58 15.78 0.67
N GLU A 15 -10.64 16.30 0.05
CA GLU A 15 -11.50 17.32 0.67
C GLU A 15 -12.25 16.78 1.89
N GLY A 16 -12.77 15.55 1.82
CA GLY A 16 -13.44 14.91 2.95
C GLY A 16 -12.52 14.76 4.16
N ILE A 17 -11.29 14.28 3.94
CA ILE A 17 -10.30 14.13 5.02
C ILE A 17 -9.89 15.50 5.56
N LYS A 18 -9.62 16.50 4.72
CA LYS A 18 -9.32 17.87 5.17
C LYS A 18 -10.43 18.42 6.07
N ASN A 19 -11.69 18.24 5.70
CA ASN A 19 -12.82 18.68 6.49
C ASN A 19 -12.84 18.01 7.87
N ILE A 20 -12.66 16.67 7.92
CA ILE A 20 -12.57 15.94 9.19
C ILE A 20 -11.42 16.47 10.05
N LEU A 21 -10.24 16.68 9.48
CA LEU A 21 -9.07 17.16 10.23
C LEU A 21 -9.21 18.61 10.70
N SER A 22 -9.97 19.44 9.97
CA SER A 22 -10.18 20.84 10.34
C SER A 22 -11.02 21.03 11.63
N GLU A 23 -11.75 19.99 12.07
CA GLU A 23 -12.49 20.01 13.32
C GLU A 23 -11.57 19.96 14.55
N GLU A 24 -10.31 19.52 14.36
CA GLU A 24 -9.32 19.39 15.44
C GLU A 24 -8.31 20.54 15.43
N LYS A 25 -8.31 21.36 16.50
CA LYS A 25 -7.42 22.53 16.63
C LYS A 25 -5.93 22.18 16.65
N ASN A 26 -5.61 20.94 16.99
CA ASN A 26 -4.22 20.46 17.12
C ASN A 26 -3.66 19.86 15.81
N PHE A 27 -4.45 19.81 14.74
CA PHE A 27 -4.02 19.29 13.44
C PHE A 27 -3.76 20.43 12.45
N SER A 28 -2.80 20.23 11.55
CA SER A 28 -2.50 21.14 10.46
C SER A 28 -2.20 20.32 9.20
N VAL A 29 -3.06 20.41 8.19
CA VAL A 29 -2.76 19.85 6.87
C VAL A 29 -1.80 20.78 6.15
N ILE A 30 -0.54 20.34 6.00
CA ILE A 30 0.53 21.16 5.42
C ILE A 30 0.76 20.91 3.92
N ALA A 31 0.33 19.73 3.41
CA ALA A 31 0.46 19.39 2.00
C ALA A 31 -0.59 18.35 1.59
N THR A 32 -0.97 18.38 0.31
CA THR A 32 -1.79 17.31 -0.31
C THR A 32 -1.22 16.96 -1.67
N PHE A 33 -1.19 15.66 -2.00
CA PHE A 33 -0.65 15.13 -3.24
C PHE A 33 -1.67 14.18 -3.89
N GLN A 34 -1.64 14.05 -5.21
CA GLN A 34 -2.55 13.19 -5.96
C GLN A 34 -1.86 11.97 -6.59
N ASN A 35 -0.56 11.85 -6.43
CA ASN A 35 0.22 10.74 -6.97
C ASN A 35 1.51 10.51 -6.16
N GLY A 36 2.17 9.37 -6.42
CA GLY A 36 3.36 8.97 -5.67
C GLY A 36 4.60 9.82 -5.98
N ASN A 37 4.76 10.30 -7.22
CA ASN A 37 5.90 11.14 -7.59
C ASN A 37 5.85 12.50 -6.88
N ASP A 38 4.69 13.14 -6.86
CA ASP A 38 4.49 14.41 -6.14
C ASP A 38 4.68 14.23 -4.64
N THR A 39 4.24 13.08 -4.10
CA THR A 39 4.46 12.73 -2.68
C THR A 39 5.96 12.67 -2.36
N LEU A 40 6.75 11.95 -3.17
CA LEU A 40 8.20 11.83 -2.95
C LEU A 40 8.88 13.19 -3.03
N SER A 41 8.55 14.00 -4.02
CA SER A 41 9.10 15.34 -4.20
C SER A 41 8.74 16.24 -3.02
N GLY A 42 7.46 16.29 -2.64
CA GLY A 42 6.98 17.14 -1.55
C GLY A 42 7.54 16.75 -0.18
N ILE A 43 7.68 15.45 0.12
CA ILE A 43 8.32 14.98 1.36
C ILE A 43 9.84 15.28 1.36
N SER A 44 10.49 15.22 0.19
CA SER A 44 11.91 15.57 0.06
C SER A 44 12.16 17.06 0.27
N GLU A 45 11.28 17.91 -0.25
CA GLU A 45 11.39 19.37 -0.15
C GLU A 45 10.97 19.89 1.22
N ASN A 46 9.97 19.26 1.84
CA ASN A 46 9.42 19.68 3.12
C ASN A 46 9.31 18.49 4.08
N GLN A 47 10.34 18.27 4.87
CA GLN A 47 10.41 17.19 5.86
C GLN A 47 9.62 17.48 7.16
N GLU A 48 8.77 18.49 7.18
CA GLU A 48 8.06 18.92 8.39
C GLU A 48 6.82 18.09 8.73
N ALA A 49 6.38 17.21 7.84
CA ALA A 49 5.23 16.35 8.11
C ALA A 49 5.54 15.31 9.20
N ASP A 50 4.74 15.32 10.26
CA ASP A 50 4.79 14.32 11.31
C ASP A 50 4.12 13.02 10.84
N ILE A 51 3.02 13.15 10.10
CA ILE A 51 2.18 12.05 9.63
C ILE A 51 1.87 12.23 8.14
N LEU A 52 1.97 11.13 7.40
CA LEU A 52 1.45 10.99 6.05
C LEU A 52 0.24 10.06 6.06
N LEU A 53 -0.92 10.55 5.66
CA LEU A 53 -2.05 9.71 5.26
C LEU A 53 -1.85 9.32 3.80
N LEU A 54 -1.68 8.05 3.49
CA LEU A 54 -1.28 7.55 2.18
C LEU A 54 -2.31 6.56 1.62
N ASP A 55 -2.91 6.90 0.50
CA ASP A 55 -3.74 5.94 -0.25
C ASP A 55 -2.90 4.77 -0.77
N ILE A 56 -3.50 3.58 -0.70
CA ILE A 56 -2.86 2.38 -1.23
C ILE A 56 -2.90 2.32 -2.76
N ASN A 57 -3.93 2.90 -3.38
CA ASN A 57 -4.14 2.88 -4.83
C ASN A 57 -3.71 4.21 -5.43
N LEU A 58 -2.47 4.29 -5.92
CA LEU A 58 -1.98 5.45 -6.65
C LEU A 58 -1.74 5.09 -8.13
N PRO A 59 -2.01 6.01 -9.07
CA PRO A 59 -1.96 5.71 -10.50
C PRO A 59 -0.55 5.43 -11.03
N ASP A 60 0.47 5.99 -10.38
CA ASP A 60 1.86 5.99 -10.85
C ASP A 60 2.79 5.14 -9.98
N TYR A 61 2.34 4.74 -8.79
CA TYR A 61 3.18 4.06 -7.80
C TYR A 61 2.48 2.89 -7.13
N ASN A 62 3.23 1.81 -6.88
CA ASN A 62 2.84 0.84 -5.86
C ASN A 62 3.09 1.45 -4.48
N SER A 63 2.04 1.76 -3.75
CA SER A 63 2.14 2.46 -2.47
C SER A 63 2.87 1.66 -1.38
N ILE A 64 2.91 0.33 -1.49
CA ILE A 64 3.70 -0.53 -0.60
C ILE A 64 5.19 -0.25 -0.83
N ASP A 65 5.65 -0.22 -2.10
CA ASP A 65 7.04 0.11 -2.43
C ASP A 65 7.37 1.58 -2.10
N LEU A 66 6.36 2.47 -2.14
CA LEU A 66 6.49 3.89 -1.84
C LEU A 66 6.83 4.14 -0.36
N ILE A 67 6.27 3.33 0.56
CA ILE A 67 6.56 3.42 2.00
C ILE A 67 8.08 3.36 2.26
N GLY A 68 8.77 2.37 1.69
CA GLY A 68 10.22 2.22 1.87
C GLY A 68 11.02 3.42 1.35
N LYS A 69 10.61 4.00 0.22
CA LYS A 69 11.25 5.19 -0.35
C LYS A 69 11.02 6.42 0.52
N ILE A 70 9.79 6.63 0.98
CA ILE A 70 9.45 7.74 1.89
C ILE A 70 10.28 7.64 3.18
N LYS A 71 10.38 6.43 3.75
CA LYS A 71 11.18 6.17 4.96
C LYS A 71 12.67 6.37 4.75
N THR A 72 13.17 6.24 3.53
CA THR A 72 14.55 6.57 3.19
C THR A 72 14.80 8.07 3.15
N ILE A 73 13.81 8.86 2.69
CA ILE A 73 13.88 10.34 2.61
C ILE A 73 13.66 10.96 4.00
N ASN A 74 12.63 10.52 4.70
CA ASN A 74 12.27 10.99 6.03
C ASN A 74 11.98 9.77 6.95
N PRO A 75 12.99 9.28 7.71
CA PRO A 75 12.83 8.12 8.59
C PRO A 75 11.81 8.31 9.71
N ASP A 76 11.60 9.55 10.16
CA ASP A 76 10.76 9.88 11.31
C ASP A 76 9.28 10.02 10.95
N ILE A 77 8.95 10.29 9.68
CA ILE A 77 7.56 10.45 9.25
C ILE A 77 6.76 9.17 9.54
N LYS A 78 5.61 9.32 10.14
CA LYS A 78 4.72 8.21 10.46
C LYS A 78 3.68 8.05 9.36
N ILE A 79 3.54 6.85 8.81
CA ILE A 79 2.67 6.60 7.66
C ILE A 79 1.43 5.83 8.12
N ILE A 80 0.26 6.38 7.85
CA ILE A 80 -1.04 5.73 8.03
C ILE A 80 -1.59 5.43 6.63
N MET A 81 -1.78 4.17 6.33
CA MET A 81 -2.41 3.76 5.06
C MET A 81 -3.90 4.01 5.09
N LEU A 82 -4.42 4.60 4.01
CA LEU A 82 -5.85 4.72 3.72
C LEU A 82 -6.20 3.72 2.61
N SER A 83 -7.24 2.91 2.77
CA SER A 83 -7.58 1.90 1.79
C SER A 83 -9.05 1.50 1.81
N VAL A 84 -9.57 1.09 0.68
CA VAL A 84 -10.83 0.33 0.59
C VAL A 84 -10.62 -1.16 0.79
N HIS A 85 -9.38 -1.64 0.69
CA HIS A 85 -9.00 -3.04 0.88
C HIS A 85 -9.00 -3.42 2.35
N ASN A 86 -9.42 -4.65 2.65
CA ASN A 86 -9.46 -5.17 4.02
C ASN A 86 -8.94 -6.62 4.08
N GLU A 87 -8.14 -7.00 3.11
CA GLU A 87 -7.52 -8.32 3.06
C GLU A 87 -6.31 -8.36 3.99
N PHE A 88 -6.22 -9.43 4.77
CA PHE A 88 -5.12 -9.65 5.73
C PHE A 88 -3.75 -9.47 5.08
N ALA A 89 -3.57 -10.01 3.87
CA ALA A 89 -2.28 -9.95 3.16
C ALA A 89 -1.87 -8.51 2.80
N VAL A 90 -2.82 -7.66 2.38
CA VAL A 90 -2.57 -6.24 2.09
C VAL A 90 -2.15 -5.51 3.35
N ILE A 91 -2.94 -5.67 4.43
CA ILE A 91 -2.67 -5.05 5.73
C ILE A 91 -1.29 -5.46 6.23
N ASN A 92 -1.00 -6.77 6.22
CA ASN A 92 0.29 -7.29 6.68
C ASN A 92 1.46 -6.78 5.85
N SER A 93 1.31 -6.69 4.52
CA SER A 93 2.36 -6.18 3.62
C SER A 93 2.74 -4.74 3.95
N VAL A 94 1.77 -3.83 4.06
CA VAL A 94 2.06 -2.41 4.36
C VAL A 94 2.65 -2.21 5.76
N LEU A 95 2.18 -2.99 6.75
CA LEU A 95 2.72 -2.93 8.11
C LEU A 95 4.16 -3.46 8.18
N SER A 96 4.50 -4.46 7.37
CA SER A 96 5.85 -5.03 7.28
C SER A 96 6.82 -4.06 6.59
N GLU A 97 6.36 -3.24 5.65
CA GLU A 97 7.14 -2.20 4.99
C GLU A 97 7.33 -0.94 5.83
N GLY A 98 6.72 -0.87 7.01
CA GLY A 98 6.95 0.20 7.97
C GLY A 98 5.81 1.20 8.13
N ALA A 99 4.60 0.89 7.64
CA ALA A 99 3.43 1.68 7.97
C ALA A 99 3.14 1.61 9.48
N SER A 100 2.81 2.75 10.06
CA SER A 100 2.49 2.89 11.50
C SER A 100 1.00 2.68 11.78
N GLY A 101 0.14 2.78 10.76
CA GLY A 101 -1.29 2.57 10.90
C GLY A 101 -1.97 2.12 9.61
N TYR A 102 -3.19 1.60 9.75
CA TYR A 102 -4.06 1.21 8.65
C TYR A 102 -5.51 1.58 8.97
N ILE A 103 -6.11 2.39 8.13
CA ILE A 103 -7.47 2.89 8.28
C ILE A 103 -8.23 2.64 6.97
N GLN A 104 -9.43 2.10 7.09
CA GLN A 104 -10.29 1.96 5.93
C GLN A 104 -10.91 3.31 5.54
N LYS A 105 -11.03 3.59 4.24
CA LYS A 105 -11.62 4.85 3.71
C LYS A 105 -13.09 5.05 4.13
N ASN A 106 -13.77 4.00 4.56
CA ASN A 106 -15.13 4.05 5.11
C ASN A 106 -15.18 4.08 6.65
N ALA A 107 -14.03 4.24 7.32
CA ALA A 107 -13.97 4.38 8.77
C ALA A 107 -14.67 5.67 9.23
N ALA A 108 -15.19 5.65 10.45
CA ALA A 108 -15.79 6.84 11.05
C ALA A 108 -14.74 7.94 11.26
N ALA A 109 -15.15 9.21 11.14
CA ALA A 109 -14.25 10.35 11.37
C ALA A 109 -13.49 10.24 12.69
N ALA A 110 -14.18 9.85 13.77
CA ALA A 110 -13.57 9.65 15.07
C ALA A 110 -12.43 8.62 15.07
N GLU A 111 -12.52 7.54 14.27
CA GLU A 111 -11.43 6.57 14.15
C GLU A 111 -10.22 7.14 13.39
N ILE A 112 -10.44 8.02 12.41
CA ILE A 112 -9.37 8.70 11.69
C ILE A 112 -8.61 9.62 12.66
N LEU A 113 -9.33 10.44 13.42
CA LEU A 113 -8.75 11.37 14.39
C LEU A 113 -7.99 10.62 15.49
N ASP A 114 -8.59 9.58 16.08
CA ASP A 114 -7.94 8.74 17.10
C ASP A 114 -6.70 8.04 16.55
N GLY A 115 -6.77 7.52 15.33
CA GLY A 115 -5.64 6.89 14.67
C GLY A 115 -4.44 7.81 14.49
N ILE A 116 -4.68 9.07 14.10
CA ILE A 116 -3.65 10.09 13.96
C ILE A 116 -3.00 10.38 15.32
N HIS A 117 -3.78 10.57 16.39
CA HIS A 117 -3.26 10.81 17.74
C HIS A 117 -2.42 9.62 18.22
N GLN A 118 -2.93 8.40 18.13
CA GLN A 118 -2.20 7.22 18.57
C GLN A 118 -0.90 7.00 17.80
N VAL A 119 -0.92 7.20 16.49
CA VAL A 119 0.27 7.06 15.66
C VAL A 119 1.27 8.18 15.96
N TYR A 120 0.82 9.42 16.19
CA TYR A 120 1.69 10.51 16.63
C TYR A 120 2.38 10.20 17.95
N ASP A 121 1.69 9.55 18.88
CA ASP A 121 2.25 9.08 20.15
C ASP A 121 3.18 7.84 20.02
N GLY A 122 3.46 7.39 18.79
CA GLY A 122 4.36 6.27 18.53
C GLY A 122 3.71 4.89 18.65
N LYS A 123 2.38 4.82 18.81
CA LYS A 123 1.64 3.56 18.83
C LYS A 123 1.29 3.12 17.41
N ARG A 124 1.09 1.83 17.22
CA ARG A 124 0.51 1.31 15.97
C ARG A 124 -1.01 1.38 16.06
N PHE A 125 -1.66 1.84 15.00
CA PHE A 125 -3.12 1.93 14.94
C PHE A 125 -3.70 1.12 13.79
N LEU A 126 -4.77 0.39 14.09
CA LEU A 126 -5.62 -0.29 13.11
C LEU A 126 -7.07 0.06 13.43
N CYS A 127 -7.86 0.52 12.45
CA CYS A 127 -9.27 0.77 12.68
C CYS A 127 -10.01 -0.52 13.04
N SER A 128 -11.20 -0.41 13.63
CA SER A 128 -11.97 -1.54 14.20
C SER A 128 -12.19 -2.67 13.19
N GLN A 129 -12.49 -2.34 11.94
CA GLN A 129 -12.68 -3.31 10.87
C GLN A 129 -11.37 -4.09 10.57
N THR A 130 -10.26 -3.38 10.47
CA THR A 130 -8.93 -3.95 10.23
C THR A 130 -8.49 -4.84 11.39
N GLN A 131 -8.72 -4.42 12.64
CA GLN A 131 -8.44 -5.25 13.81
C GLN A 131 -9.21 -6.58 13.78
N ASN A 132 -10.47 -6.56 13.34
CA ASN A 132 -11.28 -7.76 13.22
C ASN A 132 -10.71 -8.76 12.20
N VAL A 133 -10.18 -8.27 11.07
CA VAL A 133 -9.50 -9.11 10.09
C VAL A 133 -8.23 -9.71 10.68
N MET A 134 -7.39 -8.88 11.31
CA MET A 134 -6.15 -9.35 11.94
C MET A 134 -6.37 -10.38 13.04
N LYS A 135 -7.45 -10.27 13.82
CA LYS A 135 -7.80 -11.25 14.87
C LYS A 135 -8.32 -12.58 14.32
N ARG A 136 -8.99 -12.56 13.16
CA ARG A 136 -9.55 -13.76 12.53
C ARG A 136 -8.51 -14.54 11.73
N SER A 137 -7.45 -13.88 11.30
CA SER A 137 -6.37 -14.50 10.53
C SER A 137 -5.49 -15.32 11.46
N THR A 138 -5.31 -16.58 11.10
CA THR A 138 -4.48 -17.54 11.85
C THR A 138 -3.04 -17.49 11.34
N SER A 139 -2.11 -18.08 12.11
CA SER A 139 -0.72 -18.26 11.66
C SER A 139 -0.59 -19.06 10.36
N GLU A 140 -1.61 -19.85 9.99
CA GLU A 140 -1.67 -20.56 8.71
C GLU A 140 -1.89 -19.62 7.51
N ASP A 141 -2.58 -18.50 7.71
CA ASP A 141 -2.80 -17.50 6.65
C ASP A 141 -1.50 -16.76 6.31
N LEU A 142 -0.62 -16.54 7.28
CA LEU A 142 0.72 -15.99 7.08
C LEU A 142 1.65 -16.93 6.30
N GLN A 143 1.49 -18.24 6.46
CA GLN A 143 2.32 -19.23 5.75
C GLN A 143 1.88 -19.44 4.31
N LYS A 144 0.67 -19.04 3.94
CA LYS A 144 0.13 -19.19 2.58
C LYS A 144 0.56 -18.08 1.61
N VAL A 145 1.07 -16.95 2.10
CA VAL A 145 1.53 -15.86 1.23
C VAL A 145 2.91 -16.22 0.67
N PRO A 146 3.02 -16.54 -0.63
CA PRO A 146 4.29 -16.95 -1.21
C PRO A 146 5.27 -15.78 -1.30
N LYS A 147 6.53 -16.03 -0.97
CA LYS A 147 7.59 -15.03 -1.20
C LYS A 147 7.90 -14.94 -2.69
N VAL A 148 7.56 -13.81 -3.28
CA VAL A 148 7.88 -13.52 -4.69
C VAL A 148 9.10 -12.61 -4.79
N THR A 149 9.94 -12.88 -5.78
CA THR A 149 11.08 -12.01 -6.11
C THR A 149 10.57 -10.76 -6.84
N ARG A 150 11.40 -9.72 -6.91
CA ARG A 150 11.09 -8.52 -7.69
C ARG A 150 10.71 -8.86 -9.13
N ARG A 151 11.42 -9.78 -9.78
CA ARG A 151 11.18 -10.18 -11.16
C ARG A 151 9.84 -10.92 -11.34
N GLU A 152 9.49 -11.78 -10.40
CA GLU A 152 8.21 -12.46 -10.38
C GLU A 152 7.05 -11.48 -10.18
N LYS A 153 7.23 -10.46 -9.33
CA LYS A 153 6.25 -9.37 -9.13
C LYS A 153 6.02 -8.58 -10.42
N GLU A 154 7.08 -8.21 -11.15
CA GLU A 154 6.99 -7.52 -12.44
C GLU A 154 6.20 -8.36 -13.46
N ILE A 155 6.40 -9.67 -13.50
CA ILE A 155 5.67 -10.58 -14.38
C ILE A 155 4.19 -10.68 -13.99
N LEU A 156 3.88 -10.77 -12.70
CA LEU A 156 2.50 -10.74 -12.21
C LEU A 156 1.78 -9.45 -12.62
N GLN A 157 2.43 -8.30 -12.45
CA GLN A 157 1.89 -6.99 -12.83
C GLN A 157 1.62 -6.88 -14.34
N LEU A 158 2.55 -7.34 -15.17
CA LEU A 158 2.35 -7.35 -16.62
C LEU A 158 1.26 -8.35 -17.04
N GLY A 159 1.20 -9.51 -16.38
CA GLY A 159 0.15 -10.49 -16.59
C GLY A 159 -1.25 -9.99 -16.22
N ALA A 160 -1.38 -9.24 -15.12
CA ALA A 160 -2.62 -8.58 -14.72
C ALA A 160 -3.09 -7.57 -15.78
N LYS A 161 -2.15 -6.89 -16.44
CA LYS A 161 -2.42 -5.97 -17.57
C LYS A 161 -2.68 -6.67 -18.89
N GLY A 162 -2.70 -8.00 -18.93
CA GLY A 162 -3.02 -8.79 -20.13
C GLY A 162 -1.87 -8.97 -21.13
N PHE A 163 -0.62 -8.62 -20.78
CA PHE A 163 0.52 -8.82 -21.69
C PHE A 163 0.83 -10.32 -21.91
N THR A 164 1.14 -10.65 -23.16
CA THR A 164 1.61 -11.98 -23.55
C THR A 164 3.05 -12.24 -23.07
N THR A 165 3.49 -13.51 -23.09
CA THR A 165 4.86 -13.89 -22.73
C THR A 165 5.91 -13.15 -23.56
N ALA A 166 5.65 -12.97 -24.88
CA ALA A 166 6.55 -12.25 -25.79
C ALA A 166 6.65 -10.77 -25.39
N GLU A 167 5.52 -10.08 -25.23
CA GLU A 167 5.46 -8.67 -24.83
C GLU A 167 6.07 -8.42 -23.44
N MET A 168 5.87 -9.36 -22.49
CA MET A 168 6.55 -9.31 -21.21
C MET A 168 8.07 -9.38 -21.36
N GLY A 169 8.55 -10.26 -22.26
CA GLY A 169 9.97 -10.39 -22.57
C GLY A 169 10.57 -9.08 -23.09
N GLU A 170 9.90 -8.43 -24.03
CA GLU A 170 10.31 -7.14 -24.59
C GLU A 170 10.35 -6.05 -23.52
N LYS A 171 9.27 -5.89 -22.73
CA LYS A 171 9.17 -4.87 -21.66
C LYS A 171 10.22 -5.06 -20.57
N LEU A 172 10.56 -6.30 -20.28
CA LEU A 172 11.48 -6.66 -19.22
C LEU A 172 12.91 -6.90 -19.69
N PHE A 173 13.18 -6.76 -21.00
CA PHE A 173 14.50 -7.00 -21.61
C PHE A 173 15.06 -8.40 -21.30
N ILE A 174 14.21 -9.44 -21.38
CA ILE A 174 14.57 -10.85 -21.21
C ILE A 174 13.91 -11.72 -22.28
N SER A 175 14.46 -12.92 -22.47
CA SER A 175 13.90 -13.86 -23.45
C SER A 175 12.48 -14.32 -23.05
N PRO A 176 11.58 -14.62 -24.02
CA PRO A 176 10.29 -15.24 -23.71
C PRO A 176 10.43 -16.55 -22.92
N HIS A 177 11.50 -17.31 -23.16
CA HIS A 177 11.80 -18.51 -22.39
C HIS A 177 12.07 -18.23 -20.91
N THR A 178 12.77 -17.13 -20.61
CA THR A 178 13.02 -16.68 -19.23
C THR A 178 11.72 -16.25 -18.56
N VAL A 179 10.84 -15.53 -19.30
CA VAL A 179 9.50 -15.19 -18.78
C VAL A 179 8.71 -16.46 -18.44
N GLU A 180 8.73 -17.48 -19.32
CA GLU A 180 8.01 -18.72 -19.08
C GLU A 180 8.54 -19.49 -17.88
N SER A 181 9.84 -19.45 -17.64
CA SER A 181 10.45 -20.02 -16.43
C SER A 181 9.93 -19.34 -15.15
N HIS A 182 9.87 -18.01 -15.14
CA HIS A 182 9.30 -17.26 -14.00
C HIS A 182 7.81 -17.52 -13.80
N ARG A 183 7.03 -17.66 -14.90
CA ARG A 183 5.60 -18.03 -14.84
C ARG A 183 5.40 -19.40 -14.21
N LYS A 184 6.21 -20.40 -14.56
CA LYS A 184 6.17 -21.73 -13.95
C LYS A 184 6.48 -21.67 -12.46
N ASN A 185 7.54 -20.95 -12.08
CA ASN A 185 7.89 -20.77 -10.67
C ASN A 185 6.77 -20.08 -9.86
N LEU A 186 6.09 -19.11 -10.45
CA LEU A 186 4.93 -18.45 -9.83
C LEU A 186 3.78 -19.43 -9.62
N ILE A 187 3.41 -20.20 -10.66
CA ILE A 187 2.36 -21.21 -10.59
C ILE A 187 2.66 -22.22 -9.45
N GLU A 188 3.91 -22.67 -9.35
CA GLU A 188 4.35 -23.59 -8.29
C GLU A 188 4.30 -22.93 -6.90
N LYS A 189 4.86 -21.71 -6.74
CA LYS A 189 4.88 -20.96 -5.48
C LYS A 189 3.47 -20.70 -4.93
N PHE A 190 2.52 -20.38 -5.82
CA PHE A 190 1.12 -20.14 -5.44
C PHE A 190 0.31 -21.44 -5.32
N GLY A 191 0.86 -22.60 -5.71
CA GLY A 191 0.16 -23.89 -5.67
C GLY A 191 -1.07 -23.94 -6.58
N VAL A 192 -1.06 -23.25 -7.70
CA VAL A 192 -2.21 -23.07 -8.61
C VAL A 192 -1.98 -23.72 -9.98
N LYS A 193 -3.02 -23.78 -10.80
CA LYS A 193 -2.98 -24.47 -12.11
C LYS A 193 -2.50 -23.56 -13.26
N ASN A 194 -2.59 -22.25 -13.12
CA ASN A 194 -2.24 -21.30 -14.18
C ASN A 194 -1.89 -19.92 -13.62
N LEU A 195 -1.28 -19.09 -14.47
CA LEU A 195 -0.85 -17.74 -14.11
C LEU A 195 -2.03 -16.82 -13.74
N ALA A 196 -3.19 -16.95 -14.40
CA ALA A 196 -4.34 -16.11 -14.10
C ALA A 196 -4.83 -16.30 -12.66
N THR A 197 -4.83 -17.55 -12.17
CA THR A 197 -5.15 -17.83 -10.76
C THR A 197 -4.05 -17.32 -9.83
N ALA A 198 -2.78 -17.41 -10.22
CA ALA A 198 -1.68 -16.83 -9.44
C ALA A 198 -1.80 -15.30 -9.34
N ILE A 199 -2.18 -14.62 -10.43
CA ILE A 199 -2.42 -13.18 -10.46
C ILE A 199 -3.57 -12.82 -9.50
N LYS A 200 -4.70 -13.53 -9.58
CA LYS A 200 -5.83 -13.30 -8.68
C LYS A 200 -5.41 -13.39 -7.20
N LEU A 201 -4.71 -14.46 -6.84
CA LEU A 201 -4.19 -14.62 -5.48
C LEU A 201 -3.14 -13.56 -5.12
N ALA A 202 -2.31 -13.14 -6.08
CA ALA A 202 -1.33 -12.10 -5.84
C ALA A 202 -1.97 -10.73 -5.52
N VAL A 203 -3.13 -10.42 -6.14
CA VAL A 203 -3.95 -9.26 -5.78
C VAL A 203 -4.58 -9.46 -4.39
N GLU A 204 -5.23 -10.61 -4.14
CA GLU A 204 -5.82 -10.93 -2.84
C GLU A 204 -4.79 -10.90 -1.69
N TYR A 205 -3.53 -11.25 -1.97
CA TYR A 205 -2.43 -11.20 -1.00
C TYR A 205 -1.71 -9.84 -0.96
N GLY A 206 -2.14 -8.85 -1.73
CA GLY A 206 -1.53 -7.53 -1.79
C GLY A 206 -0.09 -7.52 -2.34
N ILE A 207 0.31 -8.58 -3.04
CA ILE A 207 1.64 -8.68 -3.68
C ILE A 207 1.71 -7.74 -4.88
N ILE A 208 0.60 -7.64 -5.62
CA ILE A 208 0.38 -6.66 -6.70
C ILE A 208 -0.96 -5.98 -6.49
N LEU A 209 -1.14 -4.80 -7.08
CA LEU A 209 -2.42 -4.09 -7.17
C LEU A 209 -3.01 -4.29 -8.57
N GLU A 210 -4.33 -4.16 -8.72
CA GLU A 210 -5.02 -4.20 -10.01
C GLU A 210 -4.61 -3.04 -10.92
#